data_02bec1a341382b8216a4547a4032f002
#
_entry.id   02bec1a341382b8216a4547a4032f002
#
_cell.length_a   1.000
_cell.length_b   1.000
_cell.length_c   1.000
_cell.angle_alpha   90.00
_cell.angle_beta   90.00
_cell.angle_gamma   90.00
#
_symmetry.space_group_name_H-M   'P 1'
#
loop_
_entity.id
_entity.type
_entity.pdbx_description
1 polymer ?
#
loop_
_entity_poly.entity_id
_entity_poly.type
_entity_poly.pdbx_seq_one_letter_code
_entity_poly.pdbx_strand_id
1 'polypeptide(L)'
;VVEAVKSYNYNLLAKDTPQIYFIGNSISPSSLNEIVSLCDGKDVCVNVISKSGTTTEPAIAFRVFRELINSRYSKEEAAKRIFCTTDAHKGTLKELADKEGYETFVVPDDVGGRFSVLTAVGLLPIAVAGIDIDALMLGARNAQNELCDTDIEKNPALKYAAVRNCFYNKGKKMECFVSYEPNMTMFNEWLKQLFGESEGKDGKGLFPVSCVFSTDLHSLGQYIQESGSDKMFETVVKFNNCLNDYVIDEQEGNIDGLNFLTGEKMSVVNDKARLGTLLAHTEGGVGNLIVEVEKLGAEEIGYLIYFFEKACAISG
;
A
#
# COMPACT_ATOMS: atom_id res chain seq x y z
N VAL A 1 -2.65 -3.35 -1.18
CA VAL A 1 -3.89 -4.03 -0.73
C VAL A 1 -3.71 -5.55 -0.66
N VAL A 2 -3.21 -6.20 -1.73
CA VAL A 2 -3.04 -7.68 -1.73
C VAL A 2 -2.21 -8.16 -0.54
N GLU A 3 -1.02 -7.60 -0.35
CA GLU A 3 -0.16 -7.96 0.79
C GLU A 3 -0.83 -7.62 2.13
N ALA A 4 -1.44 -6.44 2.25
CA ALA A 4 -2.08 -6.00 3.47
C ALA A 4 -3.20 -6.96 3.94
N VAL A 5 -4.11 -7.32 3.03
CA VAL A 5 -5.31 -8.10 3.37
C VAL A 5 -5.06 -9.62 3.37
N LYS A 6 -4.19 -10.11 2.48
CA LYS A 6 -3.93 -11.55 2.35
C LYS A 6 -2.66 -11.99 3.08
N SER A 7 -1.50 -11.56 2.62
CA SER A 7 -0.22 -11.89 3.23
C SER A 7 0.92 -11.15 2.56
N TYR A 8 1.92 -10.76 3.33
CA TYR A 8 3.23 -10.34 2.83
C TYR A 8 3.90 -11.40 1.94
N ASN A 9 3.64 -12.68 2.23
CA ASN A 9 4.13 -13.84 1.49
C ASN A 9 3.09 -14.43 0.52
N TYR A 10 2.17 -13.62 0.00
CA TYR A 10 1.03 -14.05 -0.80
C TYR A 10 1.38 -15.11 -1.86
N ASN A 11 2.46 -14.90 -2.64
CA ASN A 11 2.83 -15.81 -3.72
C ASN A 11 3.44 -17.14 -3.26
N LEU A 12 3.88 -17.24 -2.00
CA LEU A 12 4.54 -18.43 -1.43
C LEU A 12 3.57 -19.35 -0.69
N LEU A 13 2.46 -18.80 -0.19
CA LEU A 13 1.47 -19.56 0.55
C LEU A 13 0.58 -20.38 -0.40
N ALA A 14 0.14 -21.55 0.08
CA ALA A 14 -0.85 -22.36 -0.62
C ALA A 14 -2.19 -21.60 -0.70
N LYS A 15 -2.78 -21.57 -1.89
CA LYS A 15 -4.01 -20.83 -2.18
C LYS A 15 -4.69 -21.36 -3.44
N ASP A 16 -5.95 -21.05 -3.62
CA ASP A 16 -6.78 -21.33 -4.79
C ASP A 16 -6.81 -20.20 -5.83
N THR A 17 -6.14 -19.09 -5.51
CA THR A 17 -6.00 -17.93 -6.40
C THR A 17 -4.64 -17.91 -7.10
N PRO A 18 -4.51 -17.27 -8.27
CA PRO A 18 -3.25 -17.22 -9.00
C PRO A 18 -2.14 -16.51 -8.24
N GLN A 19 -0.89 -16.80 -8.56
CA GLN A 19 0.24 -15.97 -8.18
C GLN A 19 0.16 -14.64 -8.94
N ILE A 20 0.46 -13.54 -8.25
CA ILE A 20 0.41 -12.19 -8.83
C ILE A 20 1.78 -11.55 -8.70
N TYR A 21 2.33 -11.12 -9.82
CA TYR A 21 3.60 -10.41 -9.88
C TYR A 21 3.38 -9.01 -10.44
N PHE A 22 3.83 -8.00 -9.71
CA PHE A 22 3.78 -6.60 -10.13
C PHE A 22 5.11 -6.22 -10.77
N ILE A 23 5.05 -5.71 -12.01
CA ILE A 23 6.21 -5.42 -12.83
C ILE A 23 5.98 -4.16 -13.66
N GLY A 24 7.06 -3.53 -14.14
CA GLY A 24 6.99 -2.28 -14.88
C GLY A 24 6.94 -1.05 -13.98
N ASN A 25 7.37 -1.18 -12.73
CA ASN A 25 7.65 -0.10 -11.78
C ASN A 25 9.13 0.31 -11.77
N SER A 26 9.96 -0.40 -12.52
CA SER A 26 11.39 -0.12 -12.71
C SER A 26 11.86 -0.54 -14.09
N ILE A 27 13.05 -0.08 -14.49
CA ILE A 27 13.74 -0.50 -15.72
C ILE A 27 14.90 -1.47 -15.45
N SER A 28 14.88 -2.14 -14.29
CA SER A 28 15.90 -3.14 -13.94
C SER A 28 15.78 -4.39 -14.83
N PRO A 29 16.81 -4.71 -15.64
CA PRO A 29 16.77 -5.91 -16.48
C PRO A 29 16.79 -7.20 -15.66
N SER A 30 17.46 -7.21 -14.51
CA SER A 30 17.50 -8.38 -13.63
C SER A 30 16.11 -8.70 -13.09
N SER A 31 15.42 -7.70 -12.54
CA SER A 31 14.07 -7.87 -12.00
C SER A 31 13.09 -8.36 -13.09
N LEU A 32 13.18 -7.80 -14.31
CA LEU A 32 12.35 -8.24 -15.43
C LEU A 32 12.60 -9.71 -15.78
N ASN A 33 13.87 -10.11 -15.92
CA ASN A 33 14.25 -11.48 -16.26
C ASN A 33 13.86 -12.49 -15.18
N GLU A 34 13.96 -12.13 -13.90
CA GLU A 34 13.51 -12.97 -12.78
C GLU A 34 12.02 -13.31 -12.91
N ILE A 35 11.17 -12.31 -13.17
CA ILE A 35 9.73 -12.55 -13.32
C ILE A 35 9.42 -13.35 -14.60
N VAL A 36 10.14 -13.11 -15.70
CA VAL A 36 10.02 -13.95 -16.91
C VAL A 36 10.34 -15.41 -16.59
N SER A 37 11.43 -15.66 -15.84
CA SER A 37 11.82 -17.02 -15.41
C SER A 37 10.78 -17.66 -14.48
N LEU A 38 10.18 -16.89 -13.58
CA LEU A 38 9.10 -17.38 -12.71
C LEU A 38 7.83 -17.79 -13.48
N CYS A 39 7.68 -17.29 -14.72
CA CYS A 39 6.58 -17.66 -15.62
C CYS A 39 6.84 -18.95 -16.42
N ASP A 40 8.05 -19.55 -16.34
CA ASP A 40 8.35 -20.76 -17.09
C ASP A 40 7.50 -21.94 -16.63
N GLY A 41 6.91 -22.63 -17.62
CA GLY A 41 6.02 -23.76 -17.37
C GLY A 41 4.68 -23.43 -16.73
N LYS A 42 4.36 -22.12 -16.55
CA LYS A 42 3.09 -21.68 -15.96
C LYS A 42 2.14 -21.15 -17.02
N ASP A 43 0.86 -21.22 -16.70
CA ASP A 43 -0.19 -20.52 -17.44
C ASP A 43 -0.18 -19.04 -17.02
N VAL A 44 -0.10 -18.12 -18.00
CA VAL A 44 0.17 -16.70 -17.74
C VAL A 44 -0.91 -15.83 -18.36
N CYS A 45 -1.40 -14.87 -17.58
CA CYS A 45 -2.19 -13.74 -18.05
C CYS A 45 -1.48 -12.42 -17.70
N VAL A 46 -1.73 -11.39 -18.47
CA VAL A 46 -1.14 -10.05 -18.28
C VAL A 46 -2.23 -9.02 -18.16
N ASN A 47 -2.21 -8.22 -17.10
CA ASN A 47 -2.99 -6.99 -17.02
C ASN A 47 -2.02 -5.81 -17.16
N VAL A 48 -2.05 -5.13 -18.30
CA VAL A 48 -1.26 -3.92 -18.52
C VAL A 48 -2.06 -2.69 -18.13
N ILE A 49 -1.48 -1.89 -17.22
CA ILE A 49 -2.13 -0.70 -16.66
C ILE A 49 -1.37 0.53 -17.12
N SER A 50 -1.95 1.31 -18.00
CA SER A 50 -1.38 2.58 -18.45
C SER A 50 -2.46 3.42 -19.14
N LYS A 51 -2.69 4.64 -18.65
CA LYS A 51 -3.70 5.54 -19.24
C LYS A 51 -3.33 5.94 -20.67
N SER A 52 -2.08 6.38 -20.90
CA SER A 52 -1.59 6.79 -22.22
C SER A 52 -1.05 5.63 -23.07
N GLY A 53 -0.51 4.60 -22.42
CA GLY A 53 0.25 3.52 -23.07
C GLY A 53 1.70 3.88 -23.40
N THR A 54 2.17 5.07 -23.01
CA THR A 54 3.50 5.60 -23.39
C THR A 54 4.48 5.75 -22.21
N THR A 55 4.04 5.47 -20.99
CA THR A 55 4.94 5.43 -19.82
C THR A 55 5.99 4.36 -20.05
N THR A 56 7.26 4.72 -19.95
CA THR A 56 8.39 3.91 -20.43
C THR A 56 8.48 2.56 -19.74
N GLU A 57 8.42 2.54 -18.40
CA GLU A 57 8.62 1.33 -17.59
C GLU A 57 7.57 0.25 -17.88
N PRO A 58 6.26 0.52 -17.76
CA PRO A 58 5.24 -0.48 -18.08
C PRO A 58 5.18 -0.80 -19.59
N ALA A 59 5.54 0.15 -20.48
CA ALA A 59 5.55 -0.11 -21.91
C ALA A 59 6.66 -1.12 -22.30
N ILE A 60 7.85 -1.03 -21.70
CA ILE A 60 8.94 -2.00 -21.89
C ILE A 60 8.51 -3.36 -21.36
N ALA A 61 8.03 -3.42 -20.11
CA ALA A 61 7.56 -4.66 -19.51
C ALA A 61 6.46 -5.31 -20.36
N PHE A 62 5.50 -4.52 -20.83
CA PHE A 62 4.42 -5.04 -21.69
C PHE A 62 4.93 -5.61 -23.01
N ARG A 63 5.92 -5.00 -23.66
CA ARG A 63 6.53 -5.59 -24.88
C ARG A 63 7.06 -6.99 -24.64
N VAL A 64 7.80 -7.19 -23.55
CA VAL A 64 8.38 -8.49 -23.19
C VAL A 64 7.30 -9.52 -22.90
N PHE A 65 6.31 -9.17 -22.07
CA PHE A 65 5.24 -10.10 -21.70
C PHE A 65 4.25 -10.37 -22.84
N ARG A 66 3.99 -9.40 -23.69
CA ARG A 66 3.19 -9.60 -24.92
C ARG A 66 3.89 -10.60 -25.86
N GLU A 67 5.19 -10.48 -26.05
CA GLU A 67 5.98 -11.44 -26.84
C GLU A 67 5.95 -12.83 -26.20
N LEU A 68 6.12 -12.93 -24.88
CA LEU A 68 6.01 -14.17 -24.12
C LEU A 68 4.65 -14.85 -24.35
N ILE A 69 3.55 -14.12 -24.23
CA ILE A 69 2.19 -14.64 -24.46
C ILE A 69 2.03 -15.10 -25.91
N ASN A 70 2.43 -14.27 -26.89
CA ASN A 70 2.31 -14.59 -28.32
C ASN A 70 3.18 -15.78 -28.74
N SER A 71 4.30 -16.05 -28.07
CA SER A 71 5.15 -17.20 -28.34
C SER A 71 4.59 -18.53 -27.81
N ARG A 72 3.68 -18.46 -26.80
CA ARG A 72 3.14 -19.65 -26.11
C ARG A 72 1.75 -20.05 -26.57
N TYR A 73 0.95 -19.10 -27.05
CA TYR A 73 -0.47 -19.29 -27.33
C TYR A 73 -0.83 -18.91 -28.78
N SER A 74 -1.92 -19.47 -29.32
CA SER A 74 -2.48 -18.97 -30.59
C SER A 74 -2.90 -17.52 -30.46
N LYS A 75 -3.09 -16.83 -31.60
CA LYS A 75 -3.49 -15.41 -31.60
C LYS A 75 -4.80 -15.18 -30.81
N GLU A 76 -5.77 -16.06 -31.00
CA GLU A 76 -7.09 -15.98 -30.36
C GLU A 76 -6.99 -16.23 -28.85
N GLU A 77 -6.14 -17.17 -28.43
CA GLU A 77 -5.93 -17.47 -27.02
C GLU A 77 -5.06 -16.41 -26.33
N ALA A 78 -4.07 -15.88 -27.04
CA ALA A 78 -3.24 -14.77 -26.55
C ALA A 78 -4.09 -13.50 -26.27
N ALA A 79 -5.06 -13.22 -27.16
CA ALA A 79 -5.96 -12.07 -26.97
C ALA A 79 -6.82 -12.18 -25.70
N LYS A 80 -7.20 -13.40 -25.28
CA LYS A 80 -7.97 -13.62 -24.03
C LYS A 80 -7.12 -13.57 -22.76
N ARG A 81 -5.80 -13.52 -22.88
CA ARG A 81 -4.85 -13.54 -21.77
C ARG A 81 -4.22 -12.18 -21.49
N ILE A 82 -4.53 -11.19 -22.32
CA ILE A 82 -4.04 -9.81 -22.18
C ILE A 82 -5.24 -8.92 -21.91
N PHE A 83 -5.19 -8.28 -20.75
CA PHE A 83 -6.17 -7.30 -20.29
C PHE A 83 -5.52 -5.92 -20.28
N CYS A 84 -6.25 -4.90 -20.69
CA CYS A 84 -5.74 -3.53 -20.75
C CYS A 84 -6.57 -2.60 -19.86
N THR A 85 -6.01 -2.17 -18.75
CA THR A 85 -6.61 -1.13 -17.91
C THR A 85 -6.08 0.23 -18.36
N THR A 86 -6.89 0.96 -19.14
CA THR A 86 -6.45 2.12 -19.91
C THR A 86 -7.54 3.19 -20.06
N ASP A 87 -7.28 4.23 -20.85
CA ASP A 87 -8.26 5.26 -21.22
C ASP A 87 -9.45 4.65 -21.99
N ALA A 88 -10.63 5.26 -21.88
CA ALA A 88 -11.84 4.78 -22.55
C ALA A 88 -11.80 4.94 -24.07
N HIS A 89 -11.14 6.01 -24.57
CA HIS A 89 -11.31 6.48 -25.94
C HIS A 89 -10.01 6.73 -26.71
N LYS A 90 -8.89 6.96 -25.99
CA LYS A 90 -7.64 7.45 -26.61
C LYS A 90 -6.39 6.80 -26.00
N GLY A 91 -5.27 6.98 -26.67
CA GLY A 91 -3.98 6.47 -26.24
C GLY A 91 -3.55 5.20 -26.96
N THR A 92 -2.23 5.02 -27.04
CA THR A 92 -1.64 3.94 -27.84
C THR A 92 -2.00 2.54 -27.33
N LEU A 93 -2.21 2.40 -26.02
CA LEU A 93 -2.65 1.13 -25.44
C LEU A 93 -4.11 0.83 -25.79
N LYS A 94 -4.99 1.83 -25.79
CA LYS A 94 -6.39 1.66 -26.22
C LYS A 94 -6.48 1.27 -27.68
N GLU A 95 -5.76 1.98 -28.57
CA GLU A 95 -5.71 1.66 -30.00
C GLU A 95 -5.20 0.23 -30.27
N LEU A 96 -4.17 -0.18 -29.51
CA LEU A 96 -3.64 -1.53 -29.60
C LEU A 96 -4.65 -2.58 -29.12
N ALA A 97 -5.32 -2.33 -27.98
CA ALA A 97 -6.31 -3.23 -27.43
C ALA A 97 -7.48 -3.44 -28.39
N ASP A 98 -8.00 -2.38 -29.00
CA ASP A 98 -9.08 -2.45 -29.97
C ASP A 98 -8.67 -3.21 -31.24
N LYS A 99 -7.45 -2.99 -31.72
CA LYS A 99 -6.91 -3.69 -32.89
C LYS A 99 -6.71 -5.19 -32.69
N GLU A 100 -6.21 -5.57 -31.52
CA GLU A 100 -5.86 -6.98 -31.24
C GLU A 100 -7.00 -7.73 -30.54
N GLY A 101 -8.08 -7.04 -30.14
CA GLY A 101 -9.23 -7.64 -29.46
C GLY A 101 -8.99 -7.95 -27.99
N TYR A 102 -8.11 -7.17 -27.31
CA TYR A 102 -7.89 -7.32 -25.85
C TYR A 102 -9.05 -6.75 -25.05
N GLU A 103 -9.40 -7.41 -23.97
CA GLU A 103 -10.41 -6.89 -23.04
C GLU A 103 -9.89 -5.65 -22.34
N THR A 104 -10.74 -4.62 -22.23
CA THR A 104 -10.35 -3.33 -21.65
C THR A 104 -11.16 -2.95 -20.43
N PHE A 105 -10.47 -2.37 -19.44
CA PHE A 105 -11.04 -1.75 -18.26
C PHE A 105 -10.70 -0.26 -18.26
N VAL A 106 -11.67 0.57 -17.89
CA VAL A 106 -11.52 2.03 -18.01
C VAL A 106 -10.86 2.63 -16.77
N VAL A 107 -9.85 3.46 -17.00
CA VAL A 107 -9.34 4.41 -16.00
C VAL A 107 -10.08 5.73 -16.20
N PRO A 108 -10.85 6.21 -15.21
CA PRO A 108 -11.58 7.47 -15.34
C PRO A 108 -10.67 8.66 -15.64
N ASP A 109 -11.14 9.60 -16.46
CA ASP A 109 -10.33 10.74 -16.93
C ASP A 109 -9.94 11.70 -15.82
N ASP A 110 -10.81 11.86 -14.85
CA ASP A 110 -10.69 12.75 -13.69
C ASP A 110 -9.95 12.14 -12.50
N VAL A 111 -9.52 10.86 -12.59
CA VAL A 111 -8.77 10.16 -11.54
C VAL A 111 -7.28 10.10 -11.91
N GLY A 112 -6.45 10.72 -11.06
CA GLY A 112 -4.99 10.63 -11.15
C GLY A 112 -4.46 9.28 -10.68
N GLY A 113 -3.24 8.88 -11.14
CA GLY A 113 -2.66 7.56 -10.85
C GLY A 113 -2.62 7.20 -9.37
N ARG A 114 -2.16 8.09 -8.51
CA ARG A 114 -2.06 7.87 -7.05
C ARG A 114 -3.39 7.79 -6.30
N PHE A 115 -4.50 8.22 -6.96
CA PHE A 115 -5.87 8.13 -6.46
C PHE A 115 -6.67 6.99 -7.11
N SER A 116 -6.03 6.13 -7.91
CA SER A 116 -6.73 5.19 -8.79
C SER A 116 -6.98 3.80 -8.20
N VAL A 117 -6.54 3.55 -6.96
CA VAL A 117 -6.64 2.21 -6.35
C VAL A 117 -8.10 1.70 -6.23
N LEU A 118 -9.07 2.59 -6.02
CA LEU A 118 -10.51 2.27 -5.97
C LEU A 118 -11.19 2.29 -7.34
N THR A 119 -10.41 2.29 -8.43
CA THR A 119 -10.89 2.11 -9.81
C THR A 119 -10.48 0.74 -10.34
N ALA A 120 -10.76 0.45 -11.60
CA ALA A 120 -10.30 -0.79 -12.25
C ALA A 120 -8.78 -1.02 -12.14
N VAL A 121 -7.98 0.03 -11.96
CA VAL A 121 -6.53 -0.05 -11.74
C VAL A 121 -6.18 -0.93 -10.55
N GLY A 122 -6.83 -0.74 -9.42
CA GLY A 122 -6.61 -1.55 -8.23
C GLY A 122 -7.60 -2.70 -8.10
N LEU A 123 -8.89 -2.47 -8.42
CA LEU A 123 -9.94 -3.45 -8.18
C LEU A 123 -9.75 -4.75 -8.96
N LEU A 124 -9.26 -4.70 -10.20
CA LEU A 124 -9.03 -5.91 -10.99
C LEU A 124 -7.97 -6.83 -10.36
N PRO A 125 -6.73 -6.41 -10.07
CA PRO A 125 -5.76 -7.28 -9.41
C PRO A 125 -6.16 -7.68 -7.99
N ILE A 126 -6.90 -6.85 -7.26
CA ILE A 126 -7.43 -7.14 -5.92
C ILE A 126 -8.46 -8.27 -5.99
N ALA A 127 -9.38 -8.23 -6.96
CA ALA A 127 -10.37 -9.29 -7.19
C ALA A 127 -9.69 -10.60 -7.62
N VAL A 128 -8.67 -10.54 -8.49
CA VAL A 128 -7.87 -11.72 -8.90
C VAL A 128 -7.16 -12.36 -7.71
N ALA A 129 -6.76 -11.57 -6.71
CA ALA A 129 -6.21 -12.08 -5.45
C ALA A 129 -7.27 -12.75 -4.55
N GLY A 130 -8.53 -12.79 -4.94
CA GLY A 130 -9.62 -13.34 -4.14
C GLY A 130 -9.97 -12.48 -2.92
N ILE A 131 -9.75 -11.19 -3.00
CA ILE A 131 -10.19 -10.21 -1.99
C ILE A 131 -11.59 -9.72 -2.36
N ASP A 132 -12.45 -9.61 -1.37
CA ASP A 132 -13.79 -9.09 -1.53
C ASP A 132 -13.73 -7.58 -1.85
N ILE A 133 -13.91 -7.26 -3.14
CA ILE A 133 -13.90 -5.88 -3.63
C ILE A 133 -15.18 -5.11 -3.23
N ASP A 134 -16.28 -5.80 -2.98
CA ASP A 134 -17.51 -5.16 -2.50
C ASP A 134 -17.33 -4.69 -1.06
N ALA A 135 -16.68 -5.50 -0.21
CA ALA A 135 -16.30 -5.09 1.14
C ALA A 135 -15.31 -3.92 1.13
N LEU A 136 -14.31 -3.95 0.23
CA LEU A 136 -13.37 -2.84 0.06
C LEU A 136 -14.09 -1.53 -0.31
N MET A 137 -14.99 -1.60 -1.28
CA MET A 137 -15.78 -0.43 -1.73
C MET A 137 -16.81 0.01 -0.69
N LEU A 138 -17.32 -0.92 0.13
CA LEU A 138 -18.20 -0.57 1.27
C LEU A 138 -17.42 0.27 2.29
N GLY A 139 -16.22 -0.13 2.65
CA GLY A 139 -15.36 0.63 3.55
C GLY A 139 -15.08 2.05 3.04
N ALA A 140 -14.73 2.19 1.75
CA ALA A 140 -14.53 3.49 1.13
C ALA A 140 -15.80 4.35 1.12
N ARG A 141 -16.97 3.75 0.88
CA ARG A 141 -18.27 4.44 0.94
C ARG A 141 -18.62 4.87 2.35
N ASN A 142 -18.37 4.04 3.35
CA ASN A 142 -18.56 4.39 4.75
C ASN A 142 -17.69 5.60 5.13
N ALA A 143 -16.41 5.56 4.74
CA ALA A 143 -15.52 6.70 4.92
C ALA A 143 -16.02 7.96 4.21
N GLN A 144 -16.51 7.85 2.97
CA GLN A 144 -17.09 8.98 2.24
C GLN A 144 -18.24 9.65 3.01
N ASN A 145 -19.12 8.83 3.56
CA ASN A 145 -20.28 9.32 4.31
C ASN A 145 -19.88 9.97 5.65
N GLU A 146 -18.97 9.35 6.38
CA GLU A 146 -18.52 9.84 7.70
C GLU A 146 -17.63 11.08 7.60
N LEU A 147 -16.77 11.14 6.55
CA LEU A 147 -15.81 12.21 6.37
C LEU A 147 -16.36 13.41 5.56
N CYS A 148 -17.65 13.52 5.37
CA CYS A 148 -18.28 14.66 4.71
C CYS A 148 -18.56 15.85 5.64
N ASP A 149 -18.55 15.65 6.98
CA ASP A 149 -18.81 16.71 7.96
C ASP A 149 -17.69 17.76 7.90
N THR A 150 -18.06 19.04 7.99
CA THR A 150 -17.12 20.17 8.03
C THR A 150 -16.64 20.51 9.44
N ASP A 151 -17.24 19.92 10.46
CA ASP A 151 -16.80 20.02 11.86
C ASP A 151 -15.54 19.19 12.09
N ILE A 152 -14.44 19.83 12.45
CA ILE A 152 -13.16 19.20 12.69
C ILE A 152 -13.20 18.15 13.81
N GLU A 153 -14.08 18.31 14.79
CA GLU A 153 -14.20 17.34 15.90
C GLU A 153 -14.94 16.06 15.47
N LYS A 154 -15.68 16.11 14.38
CA LYS A 154 -16.44 14.98 13.84
C LYS A 154 -15.77 14.34 12.62
N ASN A 155 -14.85 15.06 11.98
CA ASN A 155 -14.20 14.61 10.76
C ASN A 155 -12.71 14.31 11.02
N PRO A 156 -12.35 13.03 11.25
CA PRO A 156 -10.96 12.66 11.54
C PRO A 156 -9.98 12.94 10.37
N ALA A 157 -10.42 12.94 9.11
CA ALA A 157 -9.56 13.30 7.99
C ALA A 157 -9.22 14.80 7.99
N LEU A 158 -10.21 15.65 8.31
CA LEU A 158 -9.99 17.08 8.48
C LEU A 158 -9.07 17.37 9.67
N LYS A 159 -9.31 16.69 10.80
CA LYS A 159 -8.46 16.79 11.99
C LYS A 159 -7.02 16.37 11.71
N TYR A 160 -6.84 15.23 11.03
CA TYR A 160 -5.53 14.74 10.64
C TYR A 160 -4.80 15.73 9.72
N ALA A 161 -5.46 16.24 8.66
CA ALA A 161 -4.89 17.24 7.77
C ALA A 161 -4.49 18.52 8.51
N ALA A 162 -5.35 19.01 9.44
CA ALA A 162 -5.07 20.21 10.24
C ALA A 162 -3.85 20.00 11.14
N VAL A 163 -3.72 18.85 11.82
CA VAL A 163 -2.57 18.56 12.68
C VAL A 163 -1.28 18.44 11.88
N ARG A 164 -1.30 17.81 10.71
CA ARG A 164 -0.16 17.78 9.78
C ARG A 164 0.31 19.18 9.42
N ASN A 165 -0.62 20.07 9.06
CA ASN A 165 -0.32 21.47 8.76
C ASN A 165 0.22 22.23 9.99
N CYS A 166 -0.26 21.94 11.21
CA CYS A 166 0.31 22.48 12.43
C CYS A 166 1.78 22.05 12.61
N PHE A 167 2.12 20.80 12.38
CA PHE A 167 3.50 20.32 12.42
C PHE A 167 4.37 20.99 11.34
N TYR A 168 3.87 21.08 10.12
CA TYR A 168 4.56 21.78 9.04
C TYR A 168 4.86 23.25 9.38
N ASN A 169 3.88 23.98 9.91
CA ASN A 169 4.01 25.37 10.32
C ASN A 169 4.94 25.56 11.54
N LYS A 170 5.09 24.53 12.38
CA LYS A 170 6.08 24.48 13.47
C LYS A 170 7.49 24.09 13.00
N GLY A 171 7.71 23.95 11.70
CA GLY A 171 9.02 23.68 11.11
C GLY A 171 9.33 22.22 10.85
N LYS A 172 8.44 21.27 11.19
CA LYS A 172 8.62 19.87 10.81
C LYS A 172 8.62 19.74 9.28
N LYS A 173 9.52 18.95 8.73
CA LYS A 173 9.70 18.77 7.28
C LYS A 173 9.47 17.35 6.80
N MET A 174 9.34 16.40 7.71
CA MET A 174 9.15 14.98 7.38
C MET A 174 7.98 14.40 8.16
N GLU A 175 7.22 13.56 7.49
CA GLU A 175 6.22 12.69 8.08
C GLU A 175 6.64 11.23 7.86
N CYS A 176 6.78 10.48 8.95
CA CYS A 176 7.09 9.06 8.89
C CYS A 176 5.81 8.24 9.07
N PHE A 177 5.41 7.52 8.02
CA PHE A 177 4.33 6.55 8.09
C PHE A 177 4.85 5.25 8.70
N VAL A 178 4.30 4.88 9.85
CA VAL A 178 4.77 3.75 10.64
C VAL A 178 3.68 2.69 10.73
N SER A 179 4.07 1.45 10.54
CA SER A 179 3.25 0.28 10.86
C SER A 179 4.04 -0.74 11.68
N TYR A 180 3.33 -1.52 12.49
CA TYR A 180 3.87 -2.66 13.23
C TYR A 180 3.50 -3.99 12.58
N GLU A 181 2.91 -3.91 11.38
CA GLU A 181 2.53 -5.04 10.55
C GLU A 181 3.31 -4.98 9.22
N PRO A 182 4.21 -5.92 8.94
CA PRO A 182 4.97 -5.96 7.69
C PRO A 182 4.08 -5.99 6.44
N ASN A 183 2.86 -6.53 6.56
CA ASN A 183 1.85 -6.53 5.51
C ASN A 183 1.49 -5.12 5.00
N MET A 184 1.74 -4.08 5.81
CA MET A 184 1.45 -2.70 5.45
C MET A 184 2.58 -1.99 4.68
N THR A 185 3.70 -2.66 4.42
CA THR A 185 4.85 -2.05 3.74
C THR A 185 4.43 -1.35 2.44
N MET A 186 3.74 -2.05 1.55
CA MET A 186 3.32 -1.47 0.26
C MET A 186 2.21 -0.43 0.39
N PHE A 187 1.42 -0.48 1.47
CA PHE A 187 0.46 0.57 1.78
C PHE A 187 1.18 1.87 2.18
N ASN A 188 2.22 1.77 3.00
CA ASN A 188 3.06 2.91 3.36
C ASN A 188 3.80 3.49 2.14
N GLU A 189 4.25 2.64 1.19
CA GLU A 189 4.83 3.10 -0.08
C GLU A 189 3.81 3.90 -0.91
N TRP A 190 2.55 3.45 -0.94
CA TRP A 190 1.48 4.22 -1.58
C TRP A 190 1.24 5.57 -0.89
N LEU A 191 1.25 5.65 0.44
CA LEU A 191 1.14 6.91 1.18
C LEU A 191 2.26 7.89 0.82
N LYS A 192 3.49 7.41 0.62
CA LYS A 192 4.60 8.25 0.15
C LYS A 192 4.30 8.88 -1.21
N GLN A 193 3.78 8.09 -2.16
CA GLN A 193 3.37 8.63 -3.46
C GLN A 193 2.19 9.59 -3.32
N LEU A 194 1.16 9.20 -2.56
CA LEU A 194 -0.05 10.01 -2.38
C LEU A 194 0.29 11.41 -1.88
N PHE A 195 1.00 11.53 -0.77
CA PHE A 195 1.35 12.83 -0.19
C PHE A 195 2.50 13.51 -0.91
N GLY A 196 3.57 12.80 -1.24
CA GLY A 196 4.75 13.38 -1.87
C GLY A 196 4.46 14.00 -3.22
N GLU A 197 3.71 13.32 -4.08
CA GLU A 197 3.36 13.82 -5.41
C GLU A 197 2.24 14.87 -5.38
N SER A 198 1.36 14.83 -4.37
CA SER A 198 0.29 15.82 -4.23
C SER A 198 0.77 17.12 -3.64
N GLU A 199 1.56 17.08 -2.57
CA GLU A 199 1.96 18.25 -1.77
C GLU A 199 3.35 18.80 -2.11
N GLY A 200 4.24 17.98 -2.70
CA GLY A 200 5.62 18.35 -3.02
C GLY A 200 5.74 19.32 -4.21
N LYS A 201 5.14 20.49 -4.10
CA LYS A 201 5.07 21.52 -5.15
C LYS A 201 5.49 22.88 -4.61
N ASP A 202 6.02 23.75 -5.46
CA ASP A 202 6.39 25.13 -5.12
C ASP A 202 7.34 25.26 -3.91
N GLY A 203 8.20 24.26 -3.71
CA GLY A 203 9.10 24.22 -2.55
C GLY A 203 8.41 23.94 -1.20
N LYS A 204 7.18 23.46 -1.22
CA LYS A 204 6.35 23.15 -0.06
C LYS A 204 6.17 21.64 0.12
N GLY A 205 5.40 21.26 1.13
CA GLY A 205 5.05 19.89 1.47
C GLY A 205 5.97 19.25 2.50
N LEU A 206 5.43 18.22 3.13
CA LEU A 206 6.17 17.33 4.03
C LEU A 206 6.86 16.25 3.19
N PHE A 207 8.10 15.91 3.53
CA PHE A 207 8.79 14.78 2.88
C PHE A 207 8.29 13.48 3.51
N PRO A 208 7.59 12.61 2.76
CA PRO A 208 7.05 11.39 3.30
C PRO A 208 8.12 10.28 3.32
N VAL A 209 8.28 9.66 4.49
CA VAL A 209 9.10 8.46 4.68
C VAL A 209 8.25 7.36 5.27
N SER A 210 8.74 6.13 5.30
CA SER A 210 8.03 5.01 5.91
C SER A 210 8.94 4.12 6.72
N CYS A 211 8.41 3.53 7.81
CA CYS A 211 9.09 2.55 8.63
C CYS A 211 8.16 1.39 8.97
N VAL A 212 8.73 0.21 9.07
CA VAL A 212 8.07 -0.97 9.64
C VAL A 212 8.76 -1.33 10.94
N PHE A 213 8.13 -1.02 12.05
CA PHE A 213 8.63 -1.36 13.37
C PHE A 213 8.20 -2.80 13.73
N SER A 214 8.97 -3.56 14.47
CA SER A 214 10.25 -3.28 15.19
C SER A 214 11.50 -3.24 14.30
N THR A 215 11.44 -3.76 13.06
CA THR A 215 12.62 -3.89 12.18
C THR A 215 13.39 -2.56 12.08
N ASP A 216 12.72 -1.48 11.72
CA ASP A 216 13.35 -0.18 11.52
C ASP A 216 13.70 0.55 12.84
N LEU A 217 13.30 0.05 14.00
CA LEU A 217 13.84 0.54 15.27
C LEU A 217 15.34 0.22 15.39
N HIS A 218 15.79 -0.89 14.80
CA HIS A 218 17.20 -1.27 14.79
C HIS A 218 18.04 -0.48 13.78
N SER A 219 17.42 0.29 12.88
CA SER A 219 18.10 1.13 11.89
C SER A 219 17.92 2.63 12.15
N LEU A 220 16.71 3.07 12.43
CA LEU A 220 16.33 4.48 12.50
C LEU A 220 15.84 4.91 13.89
N GLY A 221 15.52 3.99 14.80
CA GLY A 221 14.90 4.30 16.09
C GLY A 221 15.68 5.32 16.90
N GLN A 222 17.00 5.16 17.02
CA GLN A 222 17.84 6.11 17.75
C GLN A 222 17.85 7.50 17.09
N TYR A 223 17.93 7.56 15.75
CA TYR A 223 17.88 8.82 15.03
C TYR A 223 16.55 9.54 15.24
N ILE A 224 15.45 8.81 15.18
CA ILE A 224 14.11 9.37 15.39
C ILE A 224 14.02 9.95 16.80
N GLN A 225 14.39 9.17 17.81
CA GLN A 225 14.30 9.59 19.23
C GLN A 225 15.19 10.77 19.57
N GLU A 226 16.46 10.79 19.13
CA GLU A 226 17.43 11.79 19.57
C GLU A 226 17.61 12.97 18.61
N SER A 227 17.29 12.78 17.32
CA SER A 227 17.53 13.80 16.28
C SER A 227 16.29 14.16 15.48
N GLY A 228 15.15 13.51 15.74
CA GLY A 228 13.91 13.71 14.98
C GLY A 228 13.08 14.91 15.46
N SER A 229 13.28 15.38 16.70
CA SER A 229 12.40 16.36 17.35
C SER A 229 12.14 17.62 16.56
N ASP A 230 13.15 18.17 15.90
CA ASP A 230 13.04 19.41 15.12
C ASP A 230 12.65 19.18 13.65
N LYS A 231 12.62 17.92 13.19
CA LYS A 231 12.57 17.59 11.77
C LYS A 231 11.30 16.88 11.36
N MET A 232 10.78 15.97 12.21
CA MET A 232 9.76 15.03 11.82
C MET A 232 8.69 14.79 12.88
N PHE A 233 7.64 14.14 12.46
CA PHE A 233 6.64 13.50 13.30
C PHE A 233 6.25 12.14 12.68
N GLU A 234 5.59 11.30 13.44
CA GLU A 234 5.16 9.97 13.02
C GLU A 234 3.64 9.90 12.85
N THR A 235 3.21 9.17 11.83
CA THR A 235 1.82 8.73 11.65
C THR A 235 1.81 7.21 11.74
N VAL A 236 1.32 6.69 12.86
CA VAL A 236 1.27 5.26 13.17
C VAL A 236 -0.10 4.70 12.81
N VAL A 237 -0.15 3.76 11.85
CA VAL A 237 -1.37 2.99 11.59
C VAL A 237 -1.37 1.76 12.48
N LYS A 238 -2.34 1.72 13.42
CA LYS A 238 -2.48 0.67 14.42
C LYS A 238 -3.73 -0.17 14.13
N PHE A 239 -3.59 -1.48 14.14
CA PHE A 239 -4.72 -2.42 14.11
C PHE A 239 -4.94 -3.01 15.51
N ASN A 240 -6.21 -3.04 15.97
CA ASN A 240 -6.56 -3.56 17.30
C ASN A 240 -6.55 -5.09 17.32
N ASN A 241 -6.90 -5.71 16.21
CA ASN A 241 -6.96 -7.16 16.06
C ASN A 241 -6.02 -7.63 14.95
N CYS A 242 -5.18 -8.62 15.25
CA CYS A 242 -4.35 -9.30 14.25
C CYS A 242 -5.14 -10.42 13.54
N LEU A 243 -4.71 -10.78 12.32
CA LEU A 243 -5.35 -11.85 11.54
C LEU A 243 -5.11 -13.24 12.15
N ASN A 244 -3.88 -13.51 12.55
CA ASN A 244 -3.46 -14.76 13.18
C ASN A 244 -2.52 -14.41 14.33
N ASP A 245 -2.83 -14.88 15.51
CA ASP A 245 -2.00 -14.62 16.68
C ASP A 245 -1.23 -15.87 17.08
N TYR A 246 -0.11 -15.68 17.72
CA TYR A 246 0.74 -16.73 18.23
C TYR A 246 0.87 -16.60 19.75
N VAL A 247 0.67 -17.70 20.47
CA VAL A 247 0.91 -17.74 21.92
C VAL A 247 2.34 -18.21 22.14
N ILE A 248 3.07 -17.52 23.00
CA ILE A 248 4.47 -17.81 23.30
C ILE A 248 4.54 -19.01 24.24
N ASP A 249 5.24 -20.07 23.81
CA ASP A 249 5.43 -21.28 24.58
C ASP A 249 6.62 -21.16 25.55
N GLU A 250 6.56 -21.89 26.67
CA GLU A 250 7.66 -22.06 27.59
C GLU A 250 8.83 -22.80 26.92
N GLN A 251 10.05 -22.34 27.12
CA GLN A 251 11.25 -23.00 26.65
C GLN A 251 12.03 -23.64 27.80
N GLU A 252 12.41 -24.91 27.68
CA GLU A 252 13.22 -25.61 28.66
C GLU A 252 14.55 -24.91 28.88
N GLY A 253 14.91 -24.69 30.13
CA GLY A 253 16.16 -24.03 30.52
C GLY A 253 16.19 -22.51 30.40
N ASN A 254 15.15 -21.87 29.83
CA ASN A 254 15.02 -20.41 29.72
C ASN A 254 16.30 -19.71 29.23
N ILE A 255 16.97 -20.24 28.21
CA ILE A 255 18.31 -19.82 27.75
C ILE A 255 18.31 -18.36 27.26
N ASP A 256 17.19 -17.94 26.64
CA ASP A 256 16.99 -16.58 26.13
C ASP A 256 16.43 -15.60 27.20
N GLY A 257 16.05 -16.10 28.36
CA GLY A 257 15.48 -15.30 29.45
C GLY A 257 14.04 -14.86 29.21
N LEU A 258 13.34 -15.41 28.20
CA LEU A 258 12.03 -14.93 27.76
C LEU A 258 10.83 -15.71 28.32
N ASN A 259 11.03 -16.69 29.21
CA ASN A 259 9.92 -17.44 29.81
C ASN A 259 8.92 -16.57 30.62
N PHE A 260 9.28 -15.33 30.92
CA PHE A 260 8.33 -14.37 31.51
C PHE A 260 7.20 -13.97 30.52
N LEU A 261 7.34 -14.26 29.23
CA LEU A 261 6.33 -14.05 28.20
C LEU A 261 5.46 -15.29 27.96
N THR A 262 5.73 -16.42 28.63
CA THR A 262 4.98 -17.66 28.43
C THR A 262 3.48 -17.47 28.64
N GLY A 263 2.68 -17.91 27.68
CA GLY A 263 1.24 -17.74 27.66
C GLY A 263 0.73 -16.40 27.13
N GLU A 264 1.64 -15.43 26.91
CA GLU A 264 1.26 -14.17 26.28
C GLU A 264 1.10 -14.33 24.75
N LYS A 265 0.24 -13.51 24.18
CA LYS A 265 0.07 -13.42 22.73
C LYS A 265 1.12 -12.51 22.11
N MET A 266 1.61 -12.87 20.93
CA MET A 266 2.56 -12.02 20.17
C MET A 266 1.98 -10.63 19.87
N SER A 267 0.67 -10.51 19.61
CA SER A 267 -0.01 -9.22 19.44
C SER A 267 0.12 -8.31 20.66
N VAL A 268 0.08 -8.89 21.87
CA VAL A 268 0.27 -8.13 23.14
C VAL A 268 1.71 -7.62 23.23
N VAL A 269 2.70 -8.45 22.89
CA VAL A 269 4.11 -8.06 22.87
C VAL A 269 4.35 -6.95 21.85
N ASN A 270 3.80 -7.08 20.64
CA ASN A 270 3.88 -6.08 19.58
C ASN A 270 3.26 -4.74 20.00
N ASP A 271 2.08 -4.76 20.66
CA ASP A 271 1.43 -3.55 21.17
C ASP A 271 2.23 -2.90 22.32
N LYS A 272 2.85 -3.69 23.21
CA LYS A 272 3.75 -3.16 24.26
C LYS A 272 5.00 -2.53 23.66
N ALA A 273 5.59 -3.13 22.63
CA ALA A 273 6.71 -2.54 21.88
C ALA A 273 6.30 -1.20 21.26
N ARG A 274 5.12 -1.14 20.62
CA ARG A 274 4.56 0.10 20.07
C ARG A 274 4.39 1.18 21.15
N LEU A 275 3.80 0.83 22.27
CA LEU A 275 3.61 1.79 23.38
C LEU A 275 4.93 2.31 23.94
N GLY A 276 5.91 1.41 24.15
CA GLY A 276 7.25 1.80 24.60
C GLY A 276 7.95 2.74 23.61
N THR A 277 7.88 2.44 22.32
CA THR A 277 8.43 3.29 21.26
C THR A 277 7.73 4.65 21.21
N LEU A 278 6.39 4.66 21.27
CA LEU A 278 5.60 5.89 21.29
C LEU A 278 6.03 6.82 22.43
N LEU A 279 6.22 6.26 23.64
CA LEU A 279 6.67 7.02 24.80
C LEU A 279 8.09 7.57 24.59
N ALA A 280 9.03 6.72 24.18
CA ALA A 280 10.42 7.10 23.94
C ALA A 280 10.56 8.20 22.88
N HIS A 281 9.87 8.07 21.74
CA HIS A 281 9.91 9.06 20.67
C HIS A 281 9.22 10.37 21.11
N THR A 282 8.12 10.29 21.88
CA THR A 282 7.45 11.48 22.43
C THR A 282 8.34 12.21 23.44
N GLU A 283 9.03 11.49 24.32
CA GLU A 283 10.02 12.04 25.24
C GLU A 283 11.20 12.67 24.50
N GLY A 284 11.60 12.11 23.35
CA GLY A 284 12.56 12.69 22.41
C GLY A 284 12.04 13.91 21.64
N GLY A 285 10.78 14.33 21.85
CA GLY A 285 10.16 15.49 21.20
C GLY A 285 9.62 15.23 19.81
N VAL A 286 9.48 13.96 19.39
CA VAL A 286 8.84 13.57 18.12
C VAL A 286 7.33 13.45 18.35
N GLY A 287 6.57 14.22 17.57
CA GLY A 287 5.10 14.14 17.62
C GLY A 287 4.60 12.83 17.00
N ASN A 288 3.53 12.28 17.59
CA ASN A 288 2.92 11.05 17.12
C ASN A 288 1.44 11.24 16.83
N LEU A 289 1.01 10.83 15.63
CA LEU A 289 -0.39 10.70 15.24
C LEU A 289 -0.72 9.20 15.17
N ILE A 290 -1.82 8.79 15.79
CA ILE A 290 -2.27 7.41 15.77
C ILE A 290 -3.54 7.32 14.93
N VAL A 291 -3.49 6.55 13.85
CA VAL A 291 -4.66 6.15 13.06
C VAL A 291 -5.03 4.74 13.51
N GLU A 292 -6.05 4.65 14.32
CA GLU A 292 -6.48 3.39 14.95
C GLU A 292 -7.58 2.74 14.12
N VAL A 293 -7.42 1.46 13.81
CA VAL A 293 -8.29 0.67 12.96
C VAL A 293 -8.60 -0.66 13.66
N GLU A 294 -9.84 -1.14 13.55
CA GLU A 294 -10.29 -2.31 14.30
C GLU A 294 -9.52 -3.59 13.90
N LYS A 295 -9.40 -3.84 12.61
CA LYS A 295 -8.70 -5.03 12.09
C LYS A 295 -8.09 -4.76 10.71
N LEU A 296 -7.23 -5.66 10.26
CA LEU A 296 -6.64 -5.62 8.92
C LEU A 296 -7.53 -6.43 7.96
N GLY A 297 -8.53 -5.79 7.39
CA GLY A 297 -9.51 -6.40 6.48
C GLY A 297 -9.77 -5.55 5.24
N ALA A 298 -10.53 -6.10 4.28
CA ALA A 298 -10.84 -5.40 3.03
C ALA A 298 -11.63 -4.11 3.28
N GLU A 299 -12.63 -4.15 4.13
CA GLU A 299 -13.46 -2.99 4.46
C GLU A 299 -12.63 -1.89 5.12
N GLU A 300 -11.81 -2.24 6.11
CA GLU A 300 -10.98 -1.27 6.82
C GLU A 300 -9.90 -0.67 5.91
N ILE A 301 -9.31 -1.45 5.02
CA ILE A 301 -8.37 -0.93 4.02
C ILE A 301 -9.08 0.00 3.04
N GLY A 302 -10.29 -0.31 2.60
CA GLY A 302 -11.10 0.59 1.78
C GLY A 302 -11.38 1.92 2.47
N TYR A 303 -11.73 1.88 3.76
CA TYR A 303 -11.91 3.07 4.59
C TYR A 303 -10.62 3.90 4.68
N LEU A 304 -9.48 3.24 4.98
CA LEU A 304 -8.18 3.92 5.10
C LEU A 304 -7.74 4.59 3.78
N ILE A 305 -7.98 3.94 2.64
CA ILE A 305 -7.66 4.52 1.33
C ILE A 305 -8.42 5.84 1.17
N TYR A 306 -9.73 5.83 1.35
CA TYR A 306 -10.53 7.04 1.21
C TYR A 306 -10.15 8.10 2.26
N PHE A 307 -9.90 7.69 3.51
CA PHE A 307 -9.47 8.58 4.59
C PHE A 307 -8.19 9.35 4.20
N PHE A 308 -7.16 8.66 3.75
CA PHE A 308 -5.89 9.31 3.38
C PHE A 308 -6.00 10.13 2.10
N GLU A 309 -6.76 9.68 1.10
CA GLU A 309 -7.04 10.47 -0.11
C GLU A 309 -7.78 11.76 0.24
N LYS A 310 -8.79 11.69 1.11
CA LYS A 310 -9.54 12.85 1.60
C LYS A 310 -8.65 13.80 2.39
N ALA A 311 -7.85 13.27 3.32
CA ALA A 311 -6.92 14.06 4.11
C ALA A 311 -5.87 14.75 3.24
N CYS A 312 -5.34 14.04 2.24
CA CYS A 312 -4.41 14.60 1.26
C CYS A 312 -5.04 15.75 0.45
N ALA A 313 -6.28 15.55 -0.02
CA ALA A 313 -7.00 16.60 -0.77
C ALA A 313 -7.32 17.84 0.08
N ILE A 314 -7.49 17.70 1.40
CA ILE A 314 -7.71 18.81 2.32
C ILE A 314 -6.39 19.53 2.64
N SER A 315 -5.30 18.77 2.78
CA SER A 315 -3.98 19.28 3.18
C SER A 315 -3.26 20.04 2.06
N GLY A 316 -3.41 19.63 0.80
CA GLY A 316 -2.84 20.27 -0.41
C GLY A 316 -3.64 21.44 -0.89
#